data_67e85daadba9695cb137d0bb906e015e
#
_entry.id   67e85daadba9695cb137d0bb906e015e
#
_cell.length_a   1.000
_cell.length_b   1.000
_cell.length_c   1.000
_cell.angle_alpha   90.00
_cell.angle_beta   90.00
_cell.angle_gamma   90.00
#
_symmetry.space_group_name_H-M   'P 1'
#
loop_
_entity.id
_entity.type
_entity.pdbx_description
1 polymer ?
#
loop_
_entity_poly.entity_id
_entity_poly.type
_entity_poly.pdbx_seq_one_letter_code
_entity_poly.pdbx_strand_id
1 'polypeptide(L)'
;MRWVGEVFDVLGVTGQDHEASFPDGAAFRLEIPSVEGPRVLEAVLRAAEAEGITVNRVSQGSGAMLLRASELRDMAQAGLDAGVEVCLFVGPRERFATGAHARSADGRAHGDQVRGLRQLAYALEDVLRATEEGIRSFLVADLGLLRAVRLAQARGALPTDLVWKVSASMSPTNPVTVKILEELGAGTVNIPADVTLDELAEMRAAVSLPLDLYVESPDPLGGIVRVQELADLVRTGAPLYAKFGLRNAQAIYPSGHHLEAVACANATEKVHRAAVALEWLERLSPGLVQSKPGAAGLGLPVR
;
A
#
# COMPACT_ATOMS: atom_id res chain seq x y z
N MET A 1 -27.49 -21.34 -12.21
CA MET A 1 -26.01 -21.17 -12.37
C MET A 1 -25.20 -22.13 -11.48
N ARG A 2 -25.61 -23.43 -11.40
CA ARG A 2 -24.95 -24.43 -10.54
C ARG A 2 -23.45 -24.60 -10.86
N TRP A 3 -23.08 -24.65 -12.14
CA TRP A 3 -21.69 -24.79 -12.59
C TRP A 3 -20.80 -23.59 -12.19
N VAL A 4 -21.37 -22.40 -12.03
CA VAL A 4 -20.61 -21.20 -11.60
C VAL A 4 -20.14 -21.38 -10.16
N GLY A 5 -21.00 -21.90 -9.26
CA GLY A 5 -20.62 -22.21 -7.90
C GLY A 5 -19.49 -23.24 -7.84
N GLU A 6 -19.60 -24.31 -8.62
CA GLU A 6 -18.56 -25.35 -8.73
C GLU A 6 -17.19 -24.77 -9.18
N VAL A 7 -17.21 -23.79 -10.10
CA VAL A 7 -15.97 -23.09 -10.53
C VAL A 7 -15.40 -22.25 -9.38
N PHE A 8 -16.25 -21.51 -8.65
CA PHE A 8 -15.78 -20.68 -7.52
C PHE A 8 -15.24 -21.52 -6.38
N ASP A 9 -15.84 -22.69 -6.11
CA ASP A 9 -15.32 -23.64 -5.11
C ASP A 9 -13.94 -24.18 -5.51
N VAL A 10 -13.75 -24.54 -6.79
CA VAL A 10 -12.43 -24.99 -7.30
C VAL A 10 -11.37 -23.86 -7.22
N LEU A 11 -11.77 -22.63 -7.45
CA LEU A 11 -10.89 -21.45 -7.32
C LEU A 11 -10.60 -21.09 -5.85
N GLY A 12 -11.31 -21.71 -4.88
CA GLY A 12 -11.13 -21.45 -3.46
C GLY A 12 -11.47 -20.01 -3.04
N VAL A 13 -12.46 -19.41 -3.72
CA VAL A 13 -12.89 -18.03 -3.45
C VAL A 13 -14.21 -17.95 -2.68
N THR A 14 -14.74 -19.10 -2.24
CA THR A 14 -15.99 -19.19 -1.47
C THR A 14 -15.75 -19.85 -0.12
N GLY A 15 -16.43 -19.34 0.92
CA GLY A 15 -16.61 -20.03 2.20
C GLY A 15 -15.36 -20.25 3.04
N GLN A 16 -14.30 -19.48 2.89
CA GLN A 16 -13.14 -19.59 3.77
C GLN A 16 -13.34 -18.72 5.02
N ASP A 17 -13.28 -19.36 6.19
CA ASP A 17 -13.16 -18.65 7.47
C ASP A 17 -11.69 -18.23 7.64
N HIS A 18 -11.42 -16.92 7.57
CA HIS A 18 -10.09 -16.36 7.83
C HIS A 18 -10.04 -15.74 9.24
N GLU A 19 -8.87 -15.80 9.88
CA GLU A 19 -8.65 -14.97 11.06
C GLU A 19 -8.79 -13.49 10.68
N ALA A 20 -9.72 -12.82 11.34
CA ALA A 20 -10.06 -11.43 11.08
C ALA A 20 -9.10 -10.45 11.80
N SER A 21 -7.79 -10.78 11.87
CA SER A 21 -6.80 -9.98 12.60
C SER A 21 -5.38 -10.12 12.04
N PHE A 22 -4.57 -9.10 12.30
CA PHE A 22 -3.12 -9.17 12.11
C PHE A 22 -2.47 -10.10 13.15
N PRO A 23 -1.18 -10.51 12.97
CA PRO A 23 -0.50 -11.42 13.90
C PRO A 23 -0.44 -10.92 15.35
N ASP A 24 -0.60 -9.63 15.61
CA ASP A 24 -0.67 -9.00 16.93
C ASP A 24 -2.11 -8.93 17.50
N GLY A 25 -3.09 -9.52 16.82
CA GLY A 25 -4.50 -9.53 17.19
C GLY A 25 -5.28 -8.28 16.81
N ALA A 26 -4.64 -7.30 16.15
CA ALA A 26 -5.30 -6.08 15.71
C ALA A 26 -6.15 -6.30 14.45
N ALA A 27 -7.27 -5.58 14.35
CA ALA A 27 -8.15 -5.63 13.20
C ALA A 27 -7.69 -4.73 12.05
N PHE A 28 -7.01 -3.62 12.36
CA PHE A 28 -6.59 -2.66 11.34
C PHE A 28 -5.25 -1.99 11.63
N ARG A 29 -4.70 -1.38 10.58
CA ARG A 29 -3.50 -0.55 10.55
C ARG A 29 -3.79 0.72 9.78
N LEU A 30 -3.14 1.84 10.15
CA LEU A 30 -3.20 3.07 9.39
C LEU A 30 -2.04 3.21 8.41
N GLU A 31 -2.33 3.67 7.20
CA GLU A 31 -1.33 4.00 6.19
C GLU A 31 -1.50 5.42 5.66
N ILE A 32 -0.39 6.17 5.63
CA ILE A 32 -0.29 7.48 4.99
C ILE A 32 0.48 7.34 3.68
N PRO A 33 -0.17 7.45 2.51
CA PRO A 33 0.49 7.38 1.21
C PRO A 33 1.10 8.72 0.78
N SER A 34 1.94 8.68 -0.25
CA SER A 34 2.61 9.86 -0.84
C SER A 34 3.61 10.51 0.11
N VAL A 35 4.36 9.70 0.84
CA VAL A 35 5.46 10.12 1.69
C VAL A 35 6.75 10.04 0.87
N GLU A 36 7.13 11.17 0.25
CA GLU A 36 8.01 11.19 -0.92
C GLU A 36 9.50 11.30 -0.59
N GLY A 37 9.88 11.41 0.69
CA GLY A 37 11.25 11.49 1.13
C GLY A 37 11.37 11.67 2.64
N PRO A 38 12.61 11.78 3.17
CA PRO A 38 12.87 11.81 4.62
C PRO A 38 12.11 12.92 5.36
N ARG A 39 12.09 14.13 4.82
CA ARG A 39 11.39 15.27 5.45
C ARG A 39 9.89 15.12 5.48
N VAL A 40 9.30 14.47 4.45
CA VAL A 40 7.86 14.19 4.43
C VAL A 40 7.53 13.11 5.45
N LEU A 41 8.38 12.08 5.60
CA LEU A 41 8.25 11.09 6.66
C LEU A 41 8.31 11.73 8.06
N GLU A 42 9.28 12.61 8.28
CA GLU A 42 9.40 13.35 9.53
C GLU A 42 8.15 14.20 9.83
N ALA A 43 7.55 14.83 8.79
CA ALA A 43 6.32 15.59 8.93
C ALA A 43 5.14 14.69 9.35
N VAL A 44 5.03 13.47 8.77
CA VAL A 44 4.02 12.47 9.18
C VAL A 44 4.20 12.08 10.64
N LEU A 45 5.44 11.75 11.05
CA LEU A 45 5.72 11.28 12.42
C LEU A 45 5.40 12.37 13.46
N ARG A 46 5.80 13.63 13.20
CA ARG A 46 5.46 14.77 14.09
C ARG A 46 3.95 15.04 14.13
N ALA A 47 3.26 14.95 12.99
CA ALA A 47 1.82 15.15 12.96
C ALA A 47 1.10 14.02 13.72
N ALA A 48 1.52 12.77 13.56
CA ALA A 48 0.95 11.63 14.27
C ALA A 48 1.12 11.75 15.80
N GLU A 49 2.30 12.21 16.25
CA GLU A 49 2.56 12.51 17.66
C GLU A 49 1.65 13.63 18.18
N ALA A 50 1.50 14.73 17.43
CA ALA A 50 0.68 15.86 17.80
C ALA A 50 -0.82 15.51 17.87
N GLU A 51 -1.33 14.66 16.95
CA GLU A 51 -2.71 14.16 16.94
C GLU A 51 -2.92 12.97 17.90
N GLY A 52 -1.87 12.42 18.50
CA GLY A 52 -1.95 11.28 19.41
C GLY A 52 -2.38 9.97 18.75
N ILE A 53 -2.10 9.80 17.45
CA ILE A 53 -2.45 8.59 16.69
C ILE A 53 -1.25 7.76 16.28
N THR A 54 -1.47 6.48 16.00
CA THR A 54 -0.44 5.59 15.46
C THR A 54 -0.55 5.49 13.95
N VAL A 55 0.54 5.76 13.22
CA VAL A 55 0.71 5.42 11.81
C VAL A 55 1.53 4.15 11.73
N ASN A 56 1.02 3.10 11.09
CA ASN A 56 1.68 1.80 11.00
C ASN A 56 2.54 1.67 9.74
N ARG A 57 2.14 2.31 8.65
CA ARG A 57 2.84 2.28 7.36
C ARG A 57 2.78 3.63 6.66
N VAL A 58 3.87 3.99 6.02
CA VAL A 58 3.90 5.06 5.02
C VAL A 58 4.23 4.47 3.66
N SER A 59 3.70 5.06 2.59
CA SER A 59 4.06 4.63 1.24
C SER A 59 4.40 5.81 0.33
N GLN A 60 5.44 5.60 -0.48
CA GLN A 60 5.94 6.55 -1.47
C GLN A 60 5.31 6.26 -2.84
N GLY A 61 5.12 7.26 -3.68
CA GLY A 61 4.48 7.12 -4.98
C GLY A 61 5.35 7.47 -6.18
N SER A 62 6.40 8.29 -6.02
CA SER A 62 7.24 8.72 -7.14
C SER A 62 8.18 7.63 -7.65
N GLY A 63 8.69 6.78 -6.77
CA GLY A 63 9.62 5.70 -7.06
C GLY A 63 10.91 5.82 -6.25
N ALA A 64 11.37 4.71 -5.69
CA ALA A 64 12.65 4.62 -4.95
C ALA A 64 13.82 5.09 -5.81
N MET A 65 13.74 4.88 -7.14
CA MET A 65 14.72 5.31 -8.13
C MET A 65 15.04 6.82 -8.12
N LEU A 66 14.15 7.65 -7.56
CA LEU A 66 14.33 9.12 -7.48
C LEU A 66 14.96 9.58 -6.16
N LEU A 67 15.25 8.66 -5.24
CA LEU A 67 15.90 8.94 -3.96
C LEU A 67 17.39 8.56 -4.02
N ARG A 68 18.23 9.33 -3.35
CA ARG A 68 19.64 8.98 -3.12
C ARG A 68 19.73 7.84 -2.09
N ALA A 69 20.86 7.11 -2.08
CA ALA A 69 21.13 6.09 -1.09
C ALA A 69 21.04 6.65 0.36
N SER A 70 21.54 7.87 0.59
CA SER A 70 21.43 8.53 1.89
C SER A 70 19.96 8.79 2.29
N GLU A 71 19.11 9.22 1.35
CA GLU A 71 17.69 9.46 1.64
C GLU A 71 16.94 8.15 1.91
N LEU A 72 17.27 7.08 1.21
CA LEU A 72 16.72 5.74 1.49
C LEU A 72 17.11 5.28 2.90
N ARG A 73 18.37 5.45 3.27
CA ARG A 73 18.88 5.11 4.62
C ARG A 73 18.22 5.96 5.70
N ASP A 74 18.07 7.27 5.48
CA ASP A 74 17.40 8.17 6.42
C ASP A 74 15.94 7.78 6.63
N MET A 75 15.22 7.41 5.56
CA MET A 75 13.85 6.90 5.66
C MET A 75 13.80 5.55 6.39
N ALA A 76 14.72 4.64 6.08
CA ALA A 76 14.80 3.35 6.76
C ALA A 76 15.07 3.54 8.27
N GLN A 77 16.04 4.38 8.64
CA GLN A 77 16.34 4.63 10.03
C GLN A 77 15.17 5.27 10.77
N ALA A 78 14.54 6.31 10.21
CA ALA A 78 13.39 6.97 10.82
C ALA A 78 12.18 6.00 10.96
N GLY A 79 11.92 5.16 9.97
CA GLY A 79 10.88 4.13 10.04
C GLY A 79 11.16 3.08 11.12
N LEU A 80 12.40 2.60 11.20
CA LEU A 80 12.82 1.64 12.23
C LEU A 80 12.66 2.23 13.64
N ASP A 81 13.15 3.44 13.86
CA ASP A 81 13.10 4.10 15.18
C ASP A 81 11.66 4.38 15.62
N ALA A 82 10.77 4.69 14.69
CA ALA A 82 9.35 4.92 14.95
C ALA A 82 8.49 3.64 14.97
N GLY A 83 9.03 2.48 14.57
CA GLY A 83 8.26 1.24 14.39
C GLY A 83 7.25 1.33 13.26
N VAL A 84 7.56 2.05 12.19
CA VAL A 84 6.71 2.31 11.03
C VAL A 84 7.28 1.60 9.79
N GLU A 85 6.44 0.88 9.07
CA GLU A 85 6.78 0.29 7.77
C GLU A 85 6.95 1.40 6.72
N VAL A 86 8.07 1.39 6.01
CA VAL A 86 8.37 2.30 4.89
C VAL A 86 8.27 1.52 3.59
N CYS A 87 7.17 1.74 2.85
CA CYS A 87 6.87 1.06 1.61
C CYS A 87 7.21 1.95 0.41
N LEU A 88 8.17 1.54 -0.42
CA LEU A 88 8.62 2.33 -1.57
C LEU A 88 8.11 1.76 -2.88
N PHE A 89 7.63 2.65 -3.77
CA PHE A 89 7.21 2.24 -5.10
C PHE A 89 8.43 1.89 -5.96
N VAL A 90 8.38 0.72 -6.60
CA VAL A 90 9.47 0.26 -7.48
C VAL A 90 9.39 0.97 -8.83
N GLY A 91 10.53 1.41 -9.35
CA GLY A 91 10.67 1.97 -10.68
C GLY A 91 11.75 1.26 -11.50
N PRO A 92 11.84 1.53 -12.82
CA PRO A 92 11.06 2.50 -13.59
C PRO A 92 9.65 1.99 -13.94
N ARG A 93 8.77 2.94 -14.29
CA ARG A 93 7.41 2.68 -14.75
C ARG A 93 7.15 3.40 -16.07
N GLU A 94 6.26 2.88 -16.92
CA GLU A 94 6.03 3.43 -18.25
C GLU A 94 5.58 4.91 -18.22
N ARG A 95 4.83 5.32 -17.20
CA ARG A 95 4.37 6.70 -16.96
C ARG A 95 5.51 7.72 -16.95
N PHE A 96 6.66 7.35 -16.39
CA PHE A 96 7.84 8.22 -16.26
C PHE A 96 8.96 7.84 -17.25
N ALA A 97 8.69 6.90 -18.14
CA ALA A 97 9.61 6.47 -19.18
C ALA A 97 9.24 7.07 -20.57
N THR A 98 9.80 6.51 -21.63
CA THR A 98 9.61 6.97 -23.01
C THR A 98 8.34 6.42 -23.68
N GLY A 99 7.50 5.68 -22.95
CA GLY A 99 6.29 5.06 -23.50
C GLY A 99 5.23 6.08 -23.92
N ALA A 100 4.92 6.13 -25.21
CA ALA A 100 3.87 7.02 -25.74
C ALA A 100 2.48 6.57 -25.33
N HIS A 101 2.26 5.24 -25.18
CA HIS A 101 0.97 4.65 -24.83
C HIS A 101 0.46 5.15 -23.47
N ALA A 102 1.31 5.18 -22.44
CA ALA A 102 0.95 5.66 -21.11
C ALA A 102 0.57 7.16 -21.05
N ARG A 103 0.86 7.91 -22.11
CA ARG A 103 0.50 9.34 -22.25
C ARG A 103 -0.84 9.55 -22.94
N SER A 104 -1.37 8.54 -23.61
CA SER A 104 -2.72 8.58 -24.20
C SER A 104 -3.80 8.48 -23.11
N ALA A 105 -5.01 8.94 -23.42
CA ALA A 105 -6.13 8.84 -22.49
C ALA A 105 -6.43 7.38 -22.13
N ASP A 106 -6.48 6.49 -23.12
CA ASP A 106 -6.81 5.08 -22.94
C ASP A 106 -5.67 4.28 -22.31
N GLY A 107 -4.40 4.61 -22.63
CA GLY A 107 -3.23 3.92 -22.09
C GLY A 107 -2.80 4.36 -20.69
N ARG A 108 -3.37 5.43 -20.16
CA ARG A 108 -2.98 6.00 -18.86
C ARG A 108 -3.10 5.01 -17.70
N ALA A 109 -4.09 4.13 -17.75
CA ALA A 109 -4.30 3.09 -16.75
C ALA A 109 -3.11 2.11 -16.64
N HIS A 110 -2.36 1.91 -17.72
CA HIS A 110 -1.20 1.02 -17.75
C HIS A 110 0.13 1.72 -17.43
N GLY A 111 0.08 2.99 -17.07
CA GLY A 111 1.28 3.82 -16.87
C GLY A 111 2.20 3.39 -15.74
N ASP A 112 1.72 2.55 -14.82
CA ASP A 112 2.52 2.07 -13.69
C ASP A 112 3.16 0.69 -13.95
N GLN A 113 2.95 0.10 -15.12
CA GLN A 113 3.59 -1.16 -15.53
C GLN A 113 5.05 -0.96 -15.94
N VAL A 114 5.81 -2.05 -15.91
CA VAL A 114 7.20 -2.14 -16.33
C VAL A 114 7.27 -2.61 -17.78
N ARG A 115 7.98 -1.89 -18.67
CA ARG A 115 8.01 -2.18 -20.09
C ARG A 115 9.29 -2.85 -20.52
N GLY A 116 9.19 -4.09 -20.99
CA GLY A 116 10.28 -4.86 -21.56
C GLY A 116 11.36 -5.26 -20.53
N LEU A 117 12.26 -6.13 -20.94
CA LEU A 117 13.26 -6.72 -20.05
C LEU A 117 14.24 -5.71 -19.47
N ARG A 118 14.55 -4.64 -20.20
CA ARG A 118 15.48 -3.61 -19.70
C ARG A 118 14.90 -2.87 -18.50
N GLN A 119 13.64 -2.43 -18.56
CA GLN A 119 13.00 -1.76 -17.43
C GLN A 119 12.78 -2.74 -16.26
N LEU A 120 12.46 -4.01 -16.55
CA LEU A 120 12.37 -5.04 -15.53
C LEU A 120 13.69 -5.24 -14.79
N ALA A 121 14.82 -5.27 -15.51
CA ALA A 121 16.14 -5.34 -14.90
C ALA A 121 16.41 -4.12 -14.00
N TYR A 122 16.11 -2.91 -14.48
CA TYR A 122 16.25 -1.70 -13.65
C TYR A 122 15.34 -1.71 -12.41
N ALA A 123 14.12 -2.25 -12.52
CA ALA A 123 13.22 -2.38 -11.39
C ALA A 123 13.77 -3.37 -10.33
N LEU A 124 14.39 -4.47 -10.75
CA LEU A 124 15.07 -5.40 -9.84
C LEU A 124 16.28 -4.74 -9.14
N GLU A 125 17.07 -3.96 -9.87
CA GLU A 125 18.17 -3.17 -9.30
C GLU A 125 17.68 -2.09 -8.35
N ASP A 126 16.54 -1.44 -8.62
CA ASP A 126 15.95 -0.44 -7.72
C ASP A 126 15.52 -1.08 -6.38
N VAL A 127 14.94 -2.29 -6.43
CA VAL A 127 14.64 -3.09 -5.23
C VAL A 127 15.91 -3.44 -4.47
N LEU A 128 16.93 -3.97 -5.14
CA LEU A 128 18.18 -4.38 -4.50
C LEU A 128 18.84 -3.20 -3.80
N ARG A 129 18.99 -2.07 -4.49
CA ARG A 129 19.56 -0.84 -3.97
C ARG A 129 18.83 -0.33 -2.73
N ALA A 130 17.50 -0.30 -2.75
CA ALA A 130 16.72 0.15 -1.58
C ALA A 130 16.80 -0.86 -0.42
N THR A 131 16.89 -2.15 -0.73
CA THR A 131 17.07 -3.22 0.27
C THR A 131 18.43 -3.13 0.96
N GLU A 132 19.49 -2.79 0.22
CA GLU A 132 20.84 -2.55 0.77
C GLU A 132 20.87 -1.38 1.76
N GLU A 133 19.99 -0.39 1.58
CA GLU A 133 19.83 0.75 2.49
C GLU A 133 18.81 0.50 3.62
N GLY A 134 18.37 -0.75 3.79
CA GLY A 134 17.54 -1.18 4.92
C GLY A 134 16.04 -1.25 4.66
N ILE A 135 15.54 -0.86 3.49
CA ILE A 135 14.10 -0.95 3.17
C ILE A 135 13.65 -2.41 3.06
N ARG A 136 12.44 -2.71 3.56
CA ARG A 136 11.85 -4.07 3.58
C ARG A 136 10.45 -4.15 2.99
N SER A 137 9.87 -3.05 2.53
CA SER A 137 8.53 -3.04 1.93
C SER A 137 8.53 -2.31 0.59
N PHE A 138 7.90 -2.90 -0.41
CA PHE A 138 7.89 -2.41 -1.78
C PHE A 138 6.48 -2.45 -2.38
N LEU A 139 6.09 -1.36 -3.04
CA LEU A 139 4.86 -1.23 -3.80
C LEU A 139 5.14 -1.60 -5.28
N VAL A 140 4.41 -2.58 -5.79
CA VAL A 140 4.53 -3.06 -7.17
C VAL A 140 3.22 -2.88 -7.93
N ALA A 141 3.30 -2.56 -9.23
CA ALA A 141 2.16 -2.35 -10.10
C ALA A 141 2.25 -3.16 -11.40
N ASP A 142 3.01 -4.25 -11.38
CA ASP A 142 3.24 -5.11 -12.55
C ASP A 142 3.33 -6.57 -12.11
N LEU A 143 2.55 -7.45 -12.76
CA LEU A 143 2.50 -8.89 -12.44
C LEU A 143 3.84 -9.58 -12.74
N GLY A 144 4.49 -9.18 -13.84
CA GLY A 144 5.79 -9.75 -14.22
C GLY A 144 6.86 -9.39 -13.20
N LEU A 145 6.85 -8.14 -12.71
CA LEU A 145 7.75 -7.71 -11.64
C LEU A 145 7.47 -8.46 -10.34
N LEU A 146 6.20 -8.59 -9.91
CA LEU A 146 5.84 -9.35 -8.71
C LEU A 146 6.36 -10.80 -8.80
N ARG A 147 6.16 -11.45 -9.94
CA ARG A 147 6.67 -12.80 -10.16
C ARG A 147 8.21 -12.87 -10.12
N ALA A 148 8.88 -11.89 -10.74
CA ALA A 148 10.34 -11.84 -10.81
C ALA A 148 10.99 -11.65 -9.43
N VAL A 149 10.47 -10.72 -8.60
CA VAL A 149 11.01 -10.49 -7.24
C VAL A 149 10.77 -11.69 -6.33
N ARG A 150 9.63 -12.36 -6.44
CA ARG A 150 9.38 -13.60 -5.69
C ARG A 150 10.32 -14.74 -6.10
N LEU A 151 10.63 -14.84 -7.39
CA LEU A 151 11.63 -15.80 -7.87
C LEU A 151 13.04 -15.45 -7.36
N ALA A 152 13.40 -14.16 -7.35
CA ALA A 152 14.67 -13.69 -6.82
C ALA A 152 14.84 -14.03 -5.32
N GLN A 153 13.77 -13.83 -4.52
CA GLN A 153 13.73 -14.27 -3.11
C GLN A 153 13.92 -15.79 -2.98
N ALA A 154 13.17 -16.57 -3.75
CA ALA A 154 13.25 -18.04 -3.71
C ALA A 154 14.65 -18.58 -4.11
N ARG A 155 15.43 -17.78 -4.83
CA ARG A 155 16.82 -18.10 -5.23
C ARG A 155 17.89 -17.47 -4.34
N GLY A 156 17.49 -16.76 -3.28
CA GLY A 156 18.41 -16.12 -2.35
C GLY A 156 19.09 -14.85 -2.91
N ALA A 157 18.62 -14.30 -4.03
CA ALA A 157 19.12 -13.04 -4.60
C ALA A 157 18.53 -11.80 -3.88
N LEU A 158 17.40 -11.96 -3.19
CA LEU A 158 16.77 -10.94 -2.34
C LEU A 158 16.45 -11.55 -0.97
N PRO A 159 16.44 -10.77 0.12
CA PRO A 159 16.02 -11.22 1.43
C PRO A 159 14.61 -11.80 1.44
N THR A 160 14.35 -12.76 2.30
CA THR A 160 13.04 -13.44 2.39
C THR A 160 11.99 -12.64 3.17
N ASP A 161 12.42 -11.65 3.95
CA ASP A 161 11.61 -10.79 4.81
C ASP A 161 11.02 -9.55 4.11
N LEU A 162 11.14 -9.46 2.77
CA LEU A 162 10.54 -8.36 2.00
C LEU A 162 9.04 -8.52 1.88
N VAL A 163 8.31 -7.43 2.11
CA VAL A 163 6.86 -7.31 1.91
C VAL A 163 6.55 -6.72 0.54
N TRP A 164 5.73 -7.42 -0.24
CA TRP A 164 5.29 -6.99 -1.57
C TRP A 164 3.85 -6.49 -1.50
N LYS A 165 3.68 -5.20 -1.60
CA LYS A 165 2.38 -4.54 -1.66
C LYS A 165 1.96 -4.35 -3.10
N VAL A 166 0.74 -4.75 -3.45
CA VAL A 166 0.18 -4.54 -4.79
C VAL A 166 -0.50 -3.18 -4.86
N SER A 167 -0.16 -2.40 -5.90
CA SER A 167 -0.67 -1.04 -6.11
C SER A 167 -2.17 -1.01 -6.45
N ALA A 168 -2.86 0.04 -6.01
CA ALA A 168 -4.21 0.35 -6.44
C ALA A 168 -4.34 0.56 -7.96
N SER A 169 -3.25 0.91 -8.66
CA SER A 169 -3.25 1.03 -10.12
C SER A 169 -3.43 -0.30 -10.86
N MET A 170 -3.26 -1.44 -10.18
CA MET A 170 -3.60 -2.75 -10.73
C MET A 170 -5.11 -3.06 -10.60
N SER A 171 -5.83 -2.33 -9.77
CA SER A 171 -7.28 -2.38 -9.57
C SER A 171 -7.88 -3.80 -9.55
N PRO A 172 -7.48 -4.68 -8.60
CA PRO A 172 -8.15 -5.97 -8.47
C PRO A 172 -9.58 -5.75 -7.97
N THR A 173 -10.57 -6.05 -8.82
CA THR A 173 -11.99 -5.71 -8.59
C THR A 173 -12.86 -6.92 -8.24
N ASN A 174 -12.27 -8.09 -8.10
CA ASN A 174 -13.02 -9.31 -7.79
C ASN A 174 -12.16 -10.29 -6.95
N PRO A 175 -12.79 -11.21 -6.22
CA PRO A 175 -12.13 -12.18 -5.35
C PRO A 175 -11.07 -13.04 -6.04
N VAL A 176 -11.33 -13.46 -7.29
CA VAL A 176 -10.41 -14.33 -8.04
C VAL A 176 -9.11 -13.59 -8.35
N THR A 177 -9.18 -12.31 -8.75
CA THR A 177 -7.97 -11.51 -9.02
C THR A 177 -7.15 -11.30 -7.74
N VAL A 178 -7.80 -11.02 -6.61
CA VAL A 178 -7.10 -10.87 -5.32
C VAL A 178 -6.43 -12.19 -4.92
N LYS A 179 -7.12 -13.34 -5.14
CA LYS A 179 -6.57 -14.67 -4.88
C LYS A 179 -5.33 -14.98 -5.72
N ILE A 180 -5.36 -14.67 -7.01
CA ILE A 180 -4.19 -14.84 -7.90
C ILE A 180 -2.99 -14.01 -7.38
N LEU A 181 -3.24 -12.78 -6.92
CA LEU A 181 -2.17 -11.93 -6.37
C LEU A 181 -1.57 -12.52 -5.07
N GLU A 182 -2.40 -13.09 -4.20
CA GLU A 182 -1.95 -13.84 -3.01
C GLU A 182 -1.07 -15.03 -3.41
N GLU A 183 -1.51 -15.85 -4.38
CA GLU A 183 -0.76 -17.00 -4.89
C GLU A 183 0.57 -16.60 -5.56
N LEU A 184 0.61 -15.44 -6.18
CA LEU A 184 1.85 -14.85 -6.70
C LEU A 184 2.78 -14.33 -5.60
N GLY A 185 2.33 -14.32 -4.35
CA GLY A 185 3.11 -13.96 -3.17
C GLY A 185 3.06 -12.49 -2.80
N ALA A 186 1.95 -11.81 -3.12
CA ALA A 186 1.66 -10.50 -2.54
C ALA A 186 1.57 -10.60 -1.01
N GLY A 187 2.12 -9.64 -0.30
CA GLY A 187 1.98 -9.49 1.15
C GLY A 187 0.74 -8.70 1.55
N THR A 188 0.38 -7.69 0.77
CA THR A 188 -0.87 -6.92 0.89
C THR A 188 -1.35 -6.44 -0.49
N VAL A 189 -2.65 -6.23 -0.64
CA VAL A 189 -3.26 -5.84 -1.92
C VAL A 189 -4.16 -4.63 -1.75
N ASN A 190 -3.89 -3.55 -2.53
CA ASN A 190 -4.83 -2.45 -2.62
C ASN A 190 -6.01 -2.84 -3.50
N ILE A 191 -7.21 -2.72 -2.94
CA ILE A 191 -8.48 -2.90 -3.64
C ILE A 191 -9.06 -1.52 -4.02
N PRO A 192 -10.06 -1.45 -4.94
CA PRO A 192 -10.69 -0.19 -5.32
C PRO A 192 -11.30 0.54 -4.12
N ALA A 193 -11.24 1.88 -4.12
CA ALA A 193 -11.73 2.71 -3.01
C ALA A 193 -13.27 2.73 -2.92
N ASP A 194 -13.96 2.39 -3.99
CA ASP A 194 -15.41 2.44 -4.16
C ASP A 194 -16.12 1.10 -3.94
N VAL A 195 -15.40 0.07 -3.48
CA VAL A 195 -16.02 -1.23 -3.16
C VAL A 195 -17.14 -1.05 -2.13
N THR A 196 -18.24 -1.77 -2.37
CA THR A 196 -19.32 -1.93 -1.39
C THR A 196 -18.87 -2.84 -0.24
N LEU A 197 -19.62 -2.85 0.86
CA LEU A 197 -19.34 -3.78 1.97
C LEU A 197 -19.50 -5.24 1.55
N ASP A 198 -20.46 -5.55 0.67
CA ASP A 198 -20.67 -6.90 0.14
C ASP A 198 -19.48 -7.35 -0.73
N GLU A 199 -19.00 -6.51 -1.65
CA GLU A 199 -17.82 -6.79 -2.47
C GLU A 199 -16.55 -6.94 -1.60
N LEU A 200 -16.42 -6.13 -0.54
CA LEU A 200 -15.31 -6.23 0.42
C LEU A 200 -15.38 -7.56 1.17
N ALA A 201 -16.57 -7.99 1.59
CA ALA A 201 -16.78 -9.29 2.25
C ALA A 201 -16.42 -10.46 1.32
N GLU A 202 -16.82 -10.40 0.05
CA GLU A 202 -16.46 -11.40 -0.96
C GLU A 202 -14.94 -11.49 -1.16
N MET A 203 -14.27 -10.33 -1.28
CA MET A 203 -12.80 -10.30 -1.40
C MET A 203 -12.12 -10.83 -0.14
N ARG A 204 -12.62 -10.46 1.05
CA ARG A 204 -12.10 -10.96 2.31
C ARG A 204 -12.22 -12.48 2.42
N ALA A 205 -13.36 -13.05 2.01
CA ALA A 205 -13.59 -14.50 2.06
C ALA A 205 -12.65 -15.31 1.13
N ALA A 206 -12.07 -14.68 0.12
CA ALA A 206 -11.20 -15.35 -0.85
C ALA A 206 -9.74 -15.46 -0.42
N VAL A 207 -9.25 -14.59 0.49
CA VAL A 207 -7.82 -14.44 0.79
C VAL A 207 -7.56 -14.30 2.28
N SER A 208 -6.32 -14.61 2.71
CA SER A 208 -5.88 -14.42 4.10
C SER A 208 -5.01 -13.16 4.28
N LEU A 209 -4.36 -12.70 3.21
CA LEU A 209 -3.51 -11.50 3.27
C LEU A 209 -4.29 -10.25 3.66
N PRO A 210 -3.65 -9.24 4.28
CA PRO A 210 -4.29 -7.96 4.55
C PRO A 210 -4.72 -7.24 3.27
N LEU A 211 -5.92 -6.65 3.30
CA LEU A 211 -6.40 -5.77 2.24
C LEU A 211 -6.04 -4.31 2.57
N ASP A 212 -5.69 -3.54 1.55
CA ASP A 212 -5.44 -2.11 1.66
C ASP A 212 -6.59 -1.35 1.01
N LEU A 213 -7.27 -0.49 1.76
CA LEU A 213 -8.43 0.26 1.29
C LEU A 213 -8.29 1.75 1.61
N TYR A 214 -8.52 2.61 0.62
CA TYR A 214 -8.61 4.03 0.86
C TYR A 214 -9.91 4.39 1.57
N VAL A 215 -9.79 4.96 2.76
CA VAL A 215 -10.89 5.63 3.49
C VAL A 215 -11.12 7.04 2.92
N GLU A 216 -10.03 7.70 2.54
CA GLU A 216 -10.06 8.87 1.68
C GLU A 216 -9.10 8.65 0.50
N SER A 217 -9.60 8.67 -0.75
CA SER A 217 -8.78 8.48 -1.93
C SER A 217 -8.43 9.81 -2.61
N PRO A 218 -7.25 9.94 -3.24
CA PRO A 218 -6.93 11.11 -4.06
C PRO A 218 -7.78 11.13 -5.34
N ASP A 219 -7.94 12.31 -5.96
CA ASP A 219 -8.79 12.49 -7.15
C ASP A 219 -8.49 11.53 -8.30
N PRO A 220 -7.23 11.17 -8.63
CA PRO A 220 -6.95 10.17 -9.66
C PRO A 220 -7.48 8.76 -9.36
N LEU A 221 -7.85 8.47 -8.11
CA LEU A 221 -8.46 7.24 -7.65
C LEU A 221 -9.92 7.43 -7.19
N GLY A 222 -10.61 8.42 -7.74
CA GLY A 222 -12.03 8.67 -7.55
C GLY A 222 -12.38 9.76 -6.53
N GLY A 223 -11.47 10.23 -5.69
CA GLY A 223 -11.71 11.31 -4.72
C GLY A 223 -12.80 10.98 -3.68
N ILE A 224 -12.90 9.74 -3.24
CA ILE A 224 -13.93 9.24 -2.32
C ILE A 224 -13.52 9.58 -0.88
N VAL A 225 -14.51 9.94 -0.04
CA VAL A 225 -14.33 10.22 1.38
C VAL A 225 -15.34 9.37 2.18
N ARG A 226 -14.85 8.40 2.96
CA ARG A 226 -15.64 7.38 3.69
C ARG A 226 -15.30 7.35 5.18
N VAL A 227 -14.97 8.48 5.80
CA VAL A 227 -14.46 8.52 7.18
C VAL A 227 -15.43 7.93 8.20
N GLN A 228 -16.75 8.11 8.02
CA GLN A 228 -17.76 7.54 8.92
C GLN A 228 -17.93 6.03 8.74
N GLU A 229 -17.53 5.48 7.59
CA GLU A 229 -17.66 4.05 7.29
C GLU A 229 -16.46 3.23 7.82
N LEU A 230 -15.42 3.87 8.39
CA LEU A 230 -14.20 3.16 8.81
C LEU A 230 -14.49 1.95 9.68
N ALA A 231 -15.44 2.06 10.62
CA ALA A 231 -15.81 0.96 11.50
C ALA A 231 -16.36 -0.26 10.73
N ASP A 232 -17.24 -0.02 9.77
CA ASP A 232 -17.86 -1.09 8.96
C ASP A 232 -16.84 -1.69 7.99
N LEU A 233 -15.97 -0.85 7.39
CA LEU A 233 -14.88 -1.30 6.53
C LEU A 233 -13.90 -2.22 7.29
N VAL A 234 -13.55 -1.85 8.54
CA VAL A 234 -12.66 -2.67 9.37
C VAL A 234 -13.34 -3.99 9.76
N ARG A 235 -14.61 -3.96 10.22
CA ARG A 235 -15.34 -5.19 10.59
C ARG A 235 -15.47 -6.17 9.43
N THR A 236 -15.70 -5.65 8.22
CA THR A 236 -15.91 -6.47 7.03
C THR A 236 -14.60 -6.95 6.42
N GLY A 237 -13.57 -6.09 6.39
CA GLY A 237 -12.34 -6.32 5.63
C GLY A 237 -11.12 -6.73 6.45
N ALA A 238 -11.21 -6.83 7.79
CA ALA A 238 -10.06 -7.17 8.62
C ALA A 238 -9.38 -8.50 8.21
N PRO A 239 -8.05 -8.58 8.28
CA PRO A 239 -7.10 -7.52 8.62
C PRO A 239 -6.99 -6.48 7.49
N LEU A 240 -7.14 -5.19 7.83
CA LEU A 240 -7.26 -4.10 6.87
C LEU A 240 -6.23 -2.99 7.13
N TYR A 241 -5.57 -2.51 6.08
CA TYR A 241 -4.87 -1.23 6.10
C TYR A 241 -5.84 -0.12 5.67
N ALA A 242 -6.24 0.74 6.59
CA ALA A 242 -7.02 1.94 6.34
C ALA A 242 -6.09 3.05 5.82
N LYS A 243 -6.28 3.47 4.56
CA LYS A 243 -5.40 4.43 3.89
C LYS A 243 -6.04 5.80 3.80
N PHE A 244 -5.25 6.83 4.09
CA PHE A 244 -5.67 8.22 4.02
C PHE A 244 -4.89 8.94 2.92
N GLY A 245 -5.44 8.92 1.69
CA GLY A 245 -5.11 9.86 0.63
C GLY A 245 -5.66 11.23 0.97
N LEU A 246 -5.59 12.15 0.05
CA LEU A 246 -6.19 13.47 0.23
C LEU A 246 -6.89 13.86 -1.06
N ARG A 247 -8.20 14.06 -0.96
CA ARG A 247 -8.98 14.61 -2.06
C ARG A 247 -8.63 16.08 -2.27
N ASN A 248 -8.69 16.52 -3.51
CA ASN A 248 -8.41 17.92 -3.90
C ASN A 248 -7.01 18.39 -3.48
N ALA A 249 -6.06 17.46 -3.43
CA ALA A 249 -4.66 17.78 -3.16
C ALA A 249 -3.94 18.25 -4.41
N GLN A 250 -2.97 19.13 -4.23
CA GLN A 250 -2.07 19.49 -5.32
C GLN A 250 -1.29 18.26 -5.80
N ALA A 251 -1.20 18.06 -7.13
CA ALA A 251 -0.45 16.96 -7.72
C ALA A 251 1.05 17.08 -7.40
N ILE A 252 1.65 15.97 -6.94
CA ILE A 252 3.06 15.94 -6.52
C ILE A 252 3.89 14.89 -7.26
N TYR A 253 3.31 14.16 -8.23
CA TYR A 253 4.04 13.08 -8.91
C TYR A 253 4.56 13.46 -10.28
N PRO A 254 5.84 13.17 -10.60
CA PRO A 254 6.89 12.69 -9.69
C PRO A 254 7.37 13.80 -8.76
N SER A 255 7.53 13.49 -7.48
CA SER A 255 7.96 14.42 -6.46
C SER A 255 9.48 14.59 -6.46
N GLY A 256 9.93 15.67 -5.83
CA GLY A 256 11.32 16.01 -5.58
C GLY A 256 11.38 17.22 -4.64
N HIS A 257 12.57 17.71 -4.35
CA HIS A 257 12.77 18.85 -3.40
C HIS A 257 11.95 20.10 -3.75
N HIS A 258 11.65 20.33 -5.04
CA HIS A 258 10.83 21.46 -5.50
C HIS A 258 9.36 21.39 -5.06
N LEU A 259 8.86 20.20 -4.68
CA LEU A 259 7.50 19.98 -4.18
C LEU A 259 7.45 19.57 -2.71
N GLU A 260 8.58 19.53 -2.02
CA GLU A 260 8.72 19.02 -0.66
C GLU A 260 7.78 19.73 0.33
N ALA A 261 7.68 21.05 0.26
CA ALA A 261 6.78 21.82 1.14
C ALA A 261 5.31 21.44 0.95
N VAL A 262 4.89 21.22 -0.28
CA VAL A 262 3.52 20.78 -0.61
C VAL A 262 3.30 19.34 -0.13
N ALA A 263 4.29 18.47 -0.35
CA ALA A 263 4.21 17.08 0.10
C ALA A 263 4.11 16.98 1.65
N CYS A 264 4.85 17.79 2.38
CA CYS A 264 4.76 17.88 3.84
C CYS A 264 3.37 18.38 4.30
N ALA A 265 2.85 19.45 3.69
CA ALA A 265 1.53 19.98 4.03
C ALA A 265 0.41 18.95 3.75
N ASN A 266 0.44 18.29 2.57
CA ASN A 266 -0.49 17.23 2.24
C ASN A 266 -0.38 16.04 3.22
N ALA A 267 0.82 15.66 3.62
CA ALA A 267 1.05 14.55 4.55
C ALA A 267 0.49 14.86 5.95
N THR A 268 0.72 16.07 6.46
CA THR A 268 0.16 16.52 7.74
C THR A 268 -1.37 16.49 7.73
N GLU A 269 -2.01 16.99 6.66
CA GLU A 269 -3.47 16.95 6.53
C GLU A 269 -4.01 15.51 6.47
N LYS A 270 -3.31 14.58 5.81
CA LYS A 270 -3.70 13.16 5.78
C LYS A 270 -3.70 12.54 7.18
N VAL A 271 -2.73 12.90 8.02
CA VAL A 271 -2.68 12.44 9.42
C VAL A 271 -3.87 13.00 10.20
N HIS A 272 -4.19 14.28 10.01
CA HIS A 272 -5.38 14.88 10.61
C HIS A 272 -6.68 14.17 10.16
N ARG A 273 -6.82 13.86 8.86
CA ARG A 273 -7.97 13.07 8.35
C ARG A 273 -8.06 11.69 8.99
N ALA A 274 -6.93 11.05 9.22
CA ALA A 274 -6.89 9.78 9.93
C ALA A 274 -7.35 9.92 11.39
N ALA A 275 -6.92 10.97 12.09
CA ALA A 275 -7.38 11.26 13.46
C ALA A 275 -8.92 11.46 13.52
N VAL A 276 -9.48 12.25 12.61
CA VAL A 276 -10.94 12.43 12.49
C VAL A 276 -11.65 11.09 12.27
N ALA A 277 -11.13 10.24 11.41
CA ALA A 277 -11.74 8.93 11.15
C ALA A 277 -11.66 7.99 12.36
N LEU A 278 -10.59 8.06 13.16
CA LEU A 278 -10.47 7.31 14.42
C LEU A 278 -11.48 7.79 15.47
N GLU A 279 -11.78 9.09 15.56
CA GLU A 279 -12.85 9.59 16.43
C GLU A 279 -14.21 9.01 16.01
N TRP A 280 -14.50 8.94 14.72
CA TRP A 280 -15.71 8.29 14.21
C TRP A 280 -15.73 6.79 14.53
N LEU A 281 -14.61 6.10 14.35
CA LEU A 281 -14.48 4.67 14.66
C LEU A 281 -14.77 4.42 16.14
N GLU A 282 -14.15 5.15 17.06
CA GLU A 282 -14.37 5.00 18.50
C GLU A 282 -15.84 5.30 18.88
N ARG A 283 -16.44 6.32 18.27
CA ARG A 283 -17.85 6.67 18.50
C ARG A 283 -18.84 5.60 18.04
N LEU A 284 -18.58 4.96 16.88
CA LEU A 284 -19.51 4.02 16.23
C LEU A 284 -19.23 2.57 16.58
N SER A 285 -18.00 2.26 16.97
CA SER A 285 -17.54 0.90 17.20
C SER A 285 -16.38 0.83 18.18
N PRO A 286 -16.58 1.23 19.43
CA PRO A 286 -15.54 1.15 20.44
C PRO A 286 -15.06 -0.31 20.57
N GLY A 287 -13.75 -0.47 20.67
CA GLY A 287 -13.10 -1.75 20.89
C GLY A 287 -12.52 -2.43 19.63
N LEU A 288 -12.60 -1.82 18.43
CA LEU A 288 -11.79 -2.25 17.30
C LEU A 288 -10.31 -1.88 17.56
N VAL A 289 -9.45 -2.89 17.55
CA VAL A 289 -8.04 -2.74 17.94
C VAL A 289 -7.18 -2.40 16.74
N GLN A 290 -6.38 -1.34 16.87
CA GLN A 290 -5.31 -0.99 15.92
C GLN A 290 -3.99 -1.62 16.34
N SER A 291 -3.15 -2.04 15.36
CA SER A 291 -1.77 -2.47 15.63
C SER A 291 -0.94 -1.37 16.28
N LYS A 292 -0.09 -1.75 17.22
CA LYS A 292 0.91 -0.85 17.83
C LYS A 292 2.08 -0.58 16.87
N PRO A 293 2.88 0.48 17.10
CA PRO A 293 4.16 0.64 16.41
C PRO A 293 5.03 -0.60 16.56
N GLY A 294 5.76 -0.98 15.53
CA GLY A 294 6.65 -2.14 15.56
C GLY A 294 5.94 -3.51 15.58
N ALA A 295 4.63 -3.56 15.32
CA ALA A 295 3.85 -4.79 15.38
C ALA A 295 4.37 -5.87 14.43
N ALA A 296 4.15 -7.13 14.80
CA ALA A 296 4.51 -8.30 13.99
C ALA A 296 3.83 -8.26 12.60
N GLY A 297 4.56 -8.64 11.55
CA GLY A 297 4.08 -8.67 10.18
C GLY A 297 4.11 -7.30 9.46
N LEU A 298 4.67 -6.26 10.08
CA LEU A 298 5.09 -5.05 9.37
C LEU A 298 6.42 -5.30 8.65
N GLY A 299 6.55 -4.81 7.41
CA GLY A 299 7.82 -4.76 6.68
C GLY A 299 8.73 -3.65 7.23
N LEU A 300 9.11 -3.76 8.52
CA LEU A 300 9.93 -2.76 9.17
C LEU A 300 11.32 -2.70 8.52
N PRO A 301 11.86 -1.48 8.32
CA PRO A 301 13.24 -1.34 7.89
C PRO A 301 14.23 -1.99 8.86
N VAL A 302 15.42 -2.30 8.38
CA VAL A 302 16.52 -2.84 9.16
C VAL A 302 17.74 -1.92 9.08
N ARG A 303 18.71 -2.11 10.02
CA ARG A 303 19.99 -1.38 10.03
C ARG A 303 20.94 -1.91 8.98
#